data_51ef5ec0f27c1048f34bf122a877f0d7
#
_entry.id   51ef5ec0f27c1048f34bf122a877f0d7
#
_cell.length_a   1.000
_cell.length_b   1.000
_cell.length_c   1.000
_cell.angle_alpha   90.00
_cell.angle_beta   90.00
_cell.angle_gamma   90.00
#
_symmetry.space_group_name_H-M   'P 1'
#
loop_
_entity.id
_entity.type
_entity.pdbx_description
1 polymer ?
#
loop_
_entity_poly.entity_id
_entity_poly.type
_entity_poly.pdbx_seq_one_letter_code
_entity_poly.pdbx_strand_id
1 'polypeptide(L)'
;MEIRNLRVGSYQTNCYVVWNEKEKNCIIIDPGYTGEEILEQVRCWGKTPAAILLTHGHFDHVGGVKSIAAETGCPVYICKEDLSLDPLMTDGVIHYTHTYGEGDCLDIAGLQLKVLHTPGHTPGSVCLLCEDVMFSGDTLFAGTCGRTDLKG
;
A
#
# COMPACT_ATOMS: atom_id res chain seq x y z
N MET A 1 -8.31 8.03 13.47
CA MET A 1 -7.27 7.50 12.59
C MET A 1 -6.48 8.65 11.99
N GLU A 2 -5.18 8.55 12.02
CA GLU A 2 -4.28 9.52 11.40
C GLU A 2 -3.78 8.98 10.07
N ILE A 3 -3.73 9.86 9.07
CA ILE A 3 -3.27 9.53 7.73
C ILE A 3 -2.20 10.53 7.33
N ARG A 4 -1.07 10.04 6.87
CA ARG A 4 -0.02 10.87 6.27
C ARG A 4 0.18 10.43 4.84
N ASN A 5 0.30 11.40 3.95
CA ASN A 5 0.53 11.13 2.53
C ASN A 5 1.94 11.58 2.15
N LEU A 6 2.73 10.65 1.64
CA LEU A 6 4.05 10.94 1.10
C LEU A 6 4.00 10.70 -0.40
N ARG A 7 4.33 11.71 -1.18
CA ARG A 7 4.46 11.54 -2.63
C ARG A 7 5.86 11.10 -2.95
N VAL A 8 5.99 9.96 -3.60
CA VAL A 8 7.29 9.31 -3.78
C VAL A 8 7.60 9.08 -5.25
N GLY A 9 8.89 9.19 -5.59
CA GLY A 9 9.40 8.93 -6.91
C GLY A 9 9.01 9.99 -7.94
N SER A 10 9.48 9.79 -9.17
CA SER A 10 9.24 10.74 -10.28
C SER A 10 7.77 10.77 -10.71
N TYR A 11 7.02 9.70 -10.43
CA TYR A 11 5.58 9.63 -10.74
C TYR A 11 4.71 10.26 -9.66
N GLN A 12 5.31 10.75 -8.58
CA GLN A 12 4.58 11.35 -7.45
C GLN A 12 3.50 10.41 -6.92
N THR A 13 3.83 9.14 -6.80
CA THR A 13 2.91 8.12 -6.30
C THR A 13 2.59 8.38 -4.84
N ASN A 14 1.32 8.26 -4.51
CA ASN A 14 0.87 8.44 -3.13
C ASN A 14 1.22 7.21 -2.29
N CYS A 15 2.06 7.42 -1.30
CA CYS A 15 2.32 6.44 -0.26
C CYS A 15 1.60 6.92 0.99
N TYR A 16 0.73 6.11 1.53
CA TYR A 16 -0.01 6.46 2.74
C TYR A 16 0.57 5.75 3.94
N VAL A 17 0.70 6.47 5.03
CA VAL A 17 1.05 5.90 6.33
C VAL A 17 -0.11 6.18 7.26
N VAL A 18 -0.67 5.13 7.85
CA VAL A 18 -1.92 5.19 8.59
C VAL A 18 -1.74 4.56 9.95
N TRP A 19 -2.29 5.19 10.98
CA TRP A 19 -2.26 4.61 12.32
C TRP A 19 -3.46 5.02 13.16
N ASN A 20 -3.75 4.19 14.15
CA ASN A 20 -4.69 4.54 15.21
C ASN A 20 -3.93 5.42 16.21
N GLU A 21 -4.53 6.52 16.62
CA GLU A 21 -3.87 7.51 17.50
C GLU A 21 -3.31 6.91 18.79
N LYS A 22 -3.87 5.80 19.25
CA LYS A 22 -3.45 5.15 20.49
C LYS A 22 -2.36 4.10 20.29
N GLU A 23 -1.96 3.85 19.05
CA GLU A 23 -1.04 2.77 18.71
C GLU A 23 0.33 3.33 18.28
N LYS A 24 1.38 2.59 18.64
CA LYS A 24 2.72 2.88 18.14
C LYS A 24 2.94 2.35 16.73
N ASN A 25 2.19 1.34 16.35
CA ASN A 25 2.33 0.69 15.06
C ASN A 25 1.57 1.46 13.97
N CYS A 26 2.05 1.36 12.76
CA CYS A 26 1.41 1.96 11.59
C CYS A 26 1.34 0.97 10.45
N ILE A 27 0.55 1.32 9.44
CA ILE A 27 0.43 0.56 8.20
C ILE A 27 0.97 1.46 7.09
N ILE A 28 1.80 0.91 6.21
CA ILE A 28 2.30 1.61 5.04
C ILE A 28 1.60 1.05 3.81
N ILE A 29 1.03 1.94 3.01
CA ILE A 29 0.29 1.57 1.79
C ILE A 29 1.06 2.13 0.59
N ASP A 30 1.42 1.25 -0.33
CA ASP A 30 2.09 1.58 -1.59
C ASP A 30 3.39 2.39 -1.43
N PRO A 31 4.40 1.84 -0.76
CA PRO A 31 5.71 2.51 -0.67
C PRO A 31 6.46 2.36 -1.99
N GLY A 32 6.14 3.24 -2.94
CA GLY A 32 6.58 3.11 -4.32
C GLY A 32 8.06 3.30 -4.57
N TYR A 33 8.72 4.19 -3.82
CA TYR A 33 10.13 4.49 -3.99
C TYR A 33 10.75 4.88 -2.66
N THR A 34 12.08 4.90 -2.62
CA THR A 34 12.82 5.46 -1.48
C THR A 34 12.35 4.93 -0.14
N GLY A 35 12.36 3.58 -0.01
CA GLY A 35 11.90 2.93 1.22
C GLY A 35 12.63 3.43 2.45
N GLU A 36 13.93 3.72 2.34
CA GLU A 36 14.73 4.26 3.43
C GLU A 36 14.22 5.61 3.91
N GLU A 37 13.85 6.50 2.98
CA GLU A 37 13.32 7.81 3.32
C GLU A 37 11.93 7.73 3.94
N ILE A 38 11.09 6.82 3.42
CA ILE A 38 9.77 6.56 4.00
C ILE A 38 9.93 6.09 5.45
N LEU A 39 10.83 5.14 5.65
CA LEU A 39 11.06 4.58 6.98
C LEU A 39 11.60 5.61 7.95
N GLU A 40 12.50 6.47 7.50
CA GLU A 40 13.04 7.56 8.31
C GLU A 40 11.91 8.51 8.74
N GLN A 41 11.02 8.86 7.81
CA GLN A 41 9.88 9.72 8.12
C GLN A 41 8.93 9.05 9.12
N VAL A 42 8.66 7.77 8.95
CA VAL A 42 7.82 7.00 9.87
C VAL A 42 8.42 7.03 11.28
N ARG A 43 9.72 6.86 11.37
CA ARG A 43 10.43 6.91 12.65
C ARG A 43 10.38 8.30 13.28
N CYS A 44 10.45 9.35 12.47
CA CYS A 44 10.29 10.73 12.95
C CYS A 44 8.91 10.95 13.57
N TRP A 45 7.89 10.27 13.09
CA TRP A 45 6.55 10.32 13.69
C TRP A 45 6.42 9.43 14.92
N GLY A 46 7.49 8.73 15.29
CA GLY A 46 7.48 7.82 16.44
C GLY A 46 6.73 6.54 16.20
N LYS A 47 6.61 6.11 14.94
CA LYS A 47 5.84 4.93 14.59
C LYS A 47 6.73 3.79 14.10
N THR A 48 6.19 2.57 14.20
CA THR A 48 6.85 1.35 13.76
C THR A 48 5.94 0.65 12.75
N PRO A 49 6.44 0.30 11.56
CA PRO A 49 5.61 -0.40 10.59
C PRO A 49 5.17 -1.78 11.08
N ALA A 50 3.88 -2.04 11.04
CA ALA A 50 3.30 -3.34 11.36
C ALA A 50 3.01 -4.15 10.11
N ALA A 51 2.78 -3.50 8.98
CA ALA A 51 2.52 -4.16 7.71
C ALA A 51 2.67 -3.19 6.55
N ILE A 52 2.93 -3.74 5.38
CA ILE A 52 2.84 -3.03 4.10
C ILE A 52 1.67 -3.62 3.35
N LEU A 53 0.77 -2.78 2.86
CA LEU A 53 -0.37 -3.20 2.06
C LEU A 53 -0.23 -2.60 0.67
N LEU A 54 -0.31 -3.45 -0.36
CA LEU A 54 -0.16 -3.03 -1.74
C LEU A 54 -1.53 -3.04 -2.43
N THR A 55 -1.90 -1.90 -3.02
CA THR A 55 -3.13 -1.81 -3.80
C THR A 55 -2.98 -2.53 -5.12
N HIS A 56 -1.79 -2.54 -5.68
CA HIS A 56 -1.46 -3.32 -6.89
C HIS A 56 0.07 -3.40 -7.03
N GLY A 57 0.53 -4.15 -8.02
CA GLY A 57 1.92 -4.54 -8.13
C GLY A 57 2.79 -3.72 -9.09
N HIS A 58 2.32 -2.60 -9.62
CA HIS A 58 3.13 -1.79 -10.53
C HIS A 58 4.36 -1.21 -9.83
N PHE A 59 5.44 -1.02 -10.58
CA PHE A 59 6.74 -0.64 -10.05
C PHE A 59 6.70 0.64 -9.21
N ASP A 60 5.88 1.61 -9.57
CA ASP A 60 5.77 2.88 -8.85
C ASP A 60 5.00 2.78 -7.54
N HIS A 61 4.47 1.59 -7.20
CA HIS A 61 3.80 1.32 -5.94
C HIS A 61 4.56 0.34 -5.05
N VAL A 62 5.57 -0.37 -5.59
CA VAL A 62 6.27 -1.42 -4.86
C VAL A 62 7.76 -1.16 -4.67
N GLY A 63 8.31 -0.13 -5.27
CA GLY A 63 9.76 0.08 -5.32
C GLY A 63 10.46 0.21 -3.97
N GLY A 64 9.76 0.62 -2.92
CA GLY A 64 10.33 0.74 -1.57
C GLY A 64 10.08 -0.45 -0.67
N VAL A 65 9.35 -1.46 -1.14
CA VAL A 65 8.92 -2.58 -0.30
C VAL A 65 10.09 -3.37 0.26
N LYS A 66 11.06 -3.70 -0.59
CA LYS A 66 12.17 -4.59 -0.19
C LYS A 66 13.02 -3.98 0.92
N SER A 67 13.33 -2.71 0.82
CA SER A 67 14.17 -2.07 1.84
C SER A 67 13.44 -1.93 3.17
N ILE A 68 12.15 -1.59 3.16
CA ILE A 68 11.37 -1.49 4.39
C ILE A 68 11.22 -2.86 5.02
N ALA A 69 10.88 -3.88 4.24
CA ALA A 69 10.71 -5.24 4.75
C ALA A 69 12.01 -5.81 5.30
N ALA A 70 13.14 -5.52 4.65
CA ALA A 70 14.44 -5.99 5.11
C ALA A 70 14.80 -5.40 6.47
N GLU A 71 14.47 -4.14 6.72
CA GLU A 71 14.80 -3.48 7.97
C GLU A 71 13.82 -3.80 9.11
N THR A 72 12.55 -4.00 8.79
CA THR A 72 11.51 -4.12 9.82
C THR A 72 11.01 -5.54 10.01
N GLY A 73 11.15 -6.39 8.98
CA GLY A 73 10.59 -7.73 9.00
C GLY A 73 9.06 -7.76 8.96
N CYS A 74 8.41 -6.63 8.67
CA CYS A 74 6.95 -6.58 8.68
C CYS A 74 6.35 -7.35 7.51
N PRO A 75 5.12 -7.91 7.66
CA PRO A 75 4.46 -8.61 6.57
C PRO A 75 4.08 -7.66 5.43
N VAL A 76 4.06 -8.22 4.23
CA VAL A 76 3.70 -7.50 2.99
C VAL A 76 2.55 -8.24 2.33
N TYR A 77 1.47 -7.54 2.07
CA TYR A 77 0.25 -8.11 1.48
C TYR A 77 0.02 -7.59 0.08
N ILE A 78 -0.38 -8.48 -0.81
CA ILE A 78 -0.76 -8.13 -2.18
C ILE A 78 -1.86 -9.09 -2.65
N CYS A 79 -2.68 -8.66 -3.60
CA CYS A 79 -3.64 -9.56 -4.23
C CYS A 79 -2.90 -10.53 -5.15
N LYS A 80 -3.18 -11.81 -5.04
CA LYS A 80 -2.42 -12.85 -5.74
C LYS A 80 -2.46 -12.71 -7.26
N GLU A 81 -3.52 -12.13 -7.81
CA GLU A 81 -3.66 -11.93 -9.25
C GLU A 81 -2.55 -11.05 -9.82
N ASP A 82 -1.96 -10.18 -9.01
CA ASP A 82 -0.85 -9.33 -9.45
C ASP A 82 0.50 -10.02 -9.39
N LEU A 83 0.59 -11.20 -8.83
CA LEU A 83 1.84 -11.96 -8.82
C LEU A 83 2.21 -12.47 -10.22
N SER A 84 1.26 -12.49 -11.14
CA SER A 84 1.51 -12.90 -12.52
C SER A 84 1.75 -11.73 -13.48
N LEU A 85 1.88 -10.51 -12.98
CA LEU A 85 2.21 -9.36 -13.81
C LEU A 85 3.62 -9.52 -14.42
N ASP A 86 3.80 -8.93 -15.61
CA ASP A 86 5.10 -8.92 -16.28
C ASP A 86 6.13 -8.25 -15.37
N PRO A 87 7.31 -8.88 -15.14
CA PRO A 87 8.36 -8.29 -14.32
C PRO A 87 8.80 -6.88 -14.74
N LEU A 88 8.62 -6.52 -16.01
CA LEU A 88 8.90 -5.15 -16.46
C LEU A 88 7.93 -4.13 -15.86
N MET A 89 6.75 -4.56 -15.44
CA MET A 89 5.75 -3.70 -14.85
C MET A 89 5.88 -3.62 -13.33
N THR A 90 6.64 -4.53 -12.72
CA THR A 90 6.66 -4.71 -11.26
C THR A 90 8.04 -4.49 -10.64
N ASP A 91 9.00 -3.99 -11.41
CA ASP A 91 10.38 -3.84 -10.93
C ASP A 91 10.98 -5.19 -10.50
N GLY A 92 10.79 -6.20 -11.34
CA GLY A 92 11.28 -7.55 -11.10
C GLY A 92 10.32 -8.39 -10.25
N VAL A 93 10.86 -9.22 -9.39
CA VAL A 93 10.05 -10.10 -8.53
C VAL A 93 9.47 -9.29 -7.38
N ILE A 94 8.15 -9.37 -7.22
CA ILE A 94 7.47 -8.68 -6.13
C ILE A 94 7.82 -9.39 -4.82
N HIS A 95 8.26 -8.62 -3.82
CA HIS A 95 8.44 -9.14 -2.47
C HIS A 95 7.10 -9.10 -1.75
N TYR A 96 6.64 -10.25 -1.28
CA TYR A 96 5.41 -10.34 -0.50
C TYR A 96 5.53 -11.49 0.51
N THR A 97 4.71 -11.44 1.55
CA THR A 97 4.64 -12.52 2.55
C THR A 97 3.24 -13.13 2.61
N HIS A 98 2.21 -12.36 2.28
CA HIS A 98 0.82 -12.77 2.36
C HIS A 98 0.06 -12.28 1.15
N THR A 99 -1.01 -12.99 0.81
CA THR A 99 -1.95 -12.53 -0.23
C THR A 99 -3.29 -12.21 0.41
N TYR A 100 -4.05 -11.35 -0.23
CA TYR A 100 -5.42 -11.06 0.20
C TYR A 100 -6.31 -10.84 -1.03
N GLY A 101 -7.62 -10.78 -0.81
CA GLY A 101 -8.58 -10.63 -1.90
C GLY A 101 -9.93 -10.15 -1.40
N GLU A 102 -10.91 -10.20 -2.29
CA GLU A 102 -12.26 -9.71 -2.05
C GLU A 102 -12.83 -10.18 -0.71
N GLY A 103 -13.26 -9.23 0.09
CA GLY A 103 -13.94 -9.50 1.35
C GLY A 103 -13.04 -9.78 2.53
N ASP A 104 -11.72 -9.89 2.33
CA ASP A 104 -10.80 -10.11 3.44
C ASP A 104 -10.81 -8.90 4.37
N CYS A 105 -10.81 -9.19 5.67
CA CYS A 105 -10.73 -8.17 6.71
C CYS A 105 -9.42 -8.34 7.46
N LEU A 106 -8.68 -7.24 7.58
CA LEU A 106 -7.41 -7.24 8.29
C LEU A 106 -7.57 -6.41 9.56
N ASP A 107 -7.03 -6.93 10.65
CA ASP A 107 -7.02 -6.24 11.94
C ASP A 107 -5.54 -6.00 12.28
N ILE A 108 -5.05 -4.82 11.95
CA ILE A 108 -3.63 -4.49 12.05
C ILE A 108 -3.49 -3.12 12.69
N ALA A 109 -2.58 -3.01 13.65
CA ALA A 109 -2.23 -1.73 14.29
C ALA A 109 -3.45 -1.00 14.88
N GLY A 110 -4.42 -1.76 15.40
CA GLY A 110 -5.63 -1.18 15.96
C GLY A 110 -6.60 -0.66 14.91
N LEU A 111 -6.41 -0.99 13.65
CA LEU A 111 -7.28 -0.59 12.55
C LEU A 111 -7.88 -1.83 11.89
N GLN A 112 -9.13 -1.71 11.47
CA GLN A 112 -9.79 -2.75 10.69
C GLN A 112 -9.90 -2.29 9.25
N LEU A 113 -9.33 -3.06 8.33
CA LEU A 113 -9.36 -2.76 6.92
C LEU A 113 -10.09 -3.87 6.18
N LYS A 114 -10.95 -3.48 5.24
CA LYS A 114 -11.63 -4.41 4.36
C LYS A 114 -11.05 -4.31 2.97
N VAL A 115 -10.74 -5.45 2.37
CA VAL A 115 -10.20 -5.52 1.02
C VAL A 115 -11.35 -5.63 0.02
N LEU A 116 -11.37 -4.73 -0.94
CA LEU A 116 -12.33 -4.75 -2.04
C LEU A 116 -11.56 -4.98 -3.33
N HIS A 117 -11.85 -6.07 -4.02
CA HIS A 117 -11.21 -6.39 -5.29
C HIS A 117 -11.80 -5.49 -6.38
N THR A 118 -10.97 -4.67 -6.99
CA THR A 118 -11.39 -3.71 -8.02
C THR A 118 -10.50 -3.87 -9.24
N PRO A 119 -10.60 -5.03 -9.95
CA PRO A 119 -9.74 -5.27 -11.10
C PRO A 119 -10.04 -4.27 -12.22
N GLY A 120 -9.01 -3.91 -12.97
CA GLY A 120 -9.12 -2.95 -14.06
C GLY A 120 -7.78 -2.37 -14.39
N HIS A 121 -7.24 -1.52 -13.52
CA HIS A 121 -5.89 -0.98 -13.66
C HIS A 121 -4.87 -2.14 -13.72
N THR A 122 -5.00 -3.09 -12.80
CA THR A 122 -4.36 -4.40 -12.89
C THR A 122 -5.38 -5.48 -12.53
N PRO A 123 -5.11 -6.76 -12.87
CA PRO A 123 -6.01 -7.86 -12.48
C PRO A 123 -6.19 -7.97 -10.97
N GLY A 124 -5.17 -7.61 -10.20
CA GLY A 124 -5.19 -7.70 -8.74
C GLY A 124 -5.32 -6.38 -8.02
N SER A 125 -5.78 -5.33 -8.70
CA SER A 125 -6.01 -4.05 -8.02
C SER A 125 -7.06 -4.19 -6.94
N VAL A 126 -6.79 -3.60 -5.77
CA VAL A 126 -7.72 -3.60 -4.65
C VAL A 126 -7.86 -2.18 -4.10
N CYS A 127 -9.00 -1.94 -3.47
CA CYS A 127 -9.20 -0.78 -2.62
C CYS A 127 -9.23 -1.26 -1.18
N LEU A 128 -8.70 -0.45 -0.28
CA LEU A 128 -8.67 -0.78 1.14
C LEU A 128 -9.56 0.20 1.88
N LEU A 129 -10.63 -0.34 2.47
CA LEU A 129 -11.60 0.47 3.21
C LEU A 129 -11.27 0.41 4.69
N CYS A 130 -11.06 1.57 5.30
CA CYS A 130 -10.80 1.68 6.73
C CYS A 130 -11.64 2.84 7.26
N GLU A 131 -12.58 2.55 8.16
CA GLU A 131 -13.56 3.51 8.65
C GLU A 131 -14.32 4.11 7.46
N ASP A 132 -14.30 5.42 7.27
CA ASP A 132 -14.94 6.09 6.14
C ASP A 132 -13.95 6.49 5.03
N VAL A 133 -12.74 5.96 5.08
CA VAL A 133 -11.67 6.29 4.13
C VAL A 133 -11.36 5.08 3.27
N MET A 134 -11.22 5.31 1.98
CA MET A 134 -10.85 4.28 1.01
C MET A 134 -9.50 4.61 0.38
N PHE A 135 -8.55 3.69 0.50
CA PHE A 135 -7.25 3.77 -0.17
C PHE A 135 -7.34 2.96 -1.45
N SER A 136 -7.29 3.63 -2.58
CA SER A 136 -7.70 3.04 -3.85
C SER A 136 -6.58 2.97 -4.89
N GLY A 137 -5.36 3.32 -4.53
CA GLY A 137 -4.28 3.38 -5.51
C GLY A 137 -4.64 4.34 -6.63
N ASP A 138 -4.76 3.80 -7.83
CA ASP A 138 -5.07 4.61 -9.02
C ASP A 138 -6.56 4.59 -9.38
N THR A 139 -7.41 4.00 -8.55
CA THR A 139 -8.84 3.88 -8.82
C THR A 139 -9.63 5.08 -8.31
N LEU A 140 -9.46 5.41 -7.01
CA LEU A 140 -10.13 6.53 -6.34
C LEU A 140 -9.13 7.24 -5.44
N PHE A 141 -9.39 8.51 -5.16
CA PHE A 141 -8.67 9.23 -4.10
C PHE A 141 -9.60 9.36 -2.89
N ALA A 142 -9.02 9.61 -1.73
CA ALA A 142 -9.82 9.83 -0.53
C ALA A 142 -10.82 10.96 -0.78
N GLY A 143 -12.10 10.64 -0.69
CA GLY A 143 -13.17 11.59 -0.89
C GLY A 143 -13.45 12.01 -2.33
N THR A 144 -12.71 11.50 -3.31
CA THR A 144 -12.95 11.81 -4.73
C THR A 144 -12.67 10.61 -5.61
N CYS A 145 -13.29 10.61 -6.78
CA CYS A 145 -12.98 9.61 -7.79
C CYS A 145 -11.63 9.90 -8.40
N GLY A 146 -10.85 8.85 -8.57
CA GLY A 146 -9.63 8.92 -9.35
C GLY A 146 -9.94 9.06 -10.84
N ARG A 147 -8.91 9.19 -11.64
CA ARG A 147 -9.05 9.31 -13.09
C ARG A 147 -9.42 7.95 -13.67
N THR A 148 -10.66 7.84 -14.13
CA THR A 148 -11.15 6.59 -14.72
C THR A 148 -10.73 6.43 -16.17
N ASP A 149 -10.23 7.48 -16.79
CA ASP A 149 -9.71 7.44 -18.17
C ASP A 149 -8.29 6.88 -18.22
N LEU A 150 -7.61 6.77 -17.10
CA LEU A 150 -6.29 6.16 -17.03
C LEU A 150 -6.45 4.66 -16.84
N LYS A 151 -6.53 3.97 -17.93
CA LYS A 151 -6.47 2.51 -17.92
C LYS A 151 -5.00 2.15 -17.86
N GLY A 152 -4.51 2.06 -16.69
CA GLY A 152 -3.12 1.73 -16.51
C GLY A 152 -2.81 0.39 -17.07
#